data_106c26ba0af0817656eed10c431a39c6
#
_entry.id   106c26ba0af0817656eed10c431a39c6
#
_cell.length_a   1.000
_cell.length_b   1.000
_cell.length_c   1.000
_cell.angle_alpha   90.00
_cell.angle_beta   90.00
_cell.angle_gamma   90.00
#
_symmetry.space_group_name_H-M   'P 1'
#
loop_
_entity.id
_entity.type
_entity.pdbx_description
1 polymer ?
#
loop_
_entity_poly.entity_id
_entity_poly.type
_entity_poly.pdbx_seq_one_letter_code
_entity_poly.pdbx_strand_id
1 'polypeptide(L)'
;DKTIYNFAEMTRNIGTFTAAGVDLDTSTAAIKGIANLAAASGSSSAQASTAMYQLSQALATCKVSLMDWNSVVNAGMGGKLFQDALIRTSNVMGTGADEAIKKYGSFRDSLTKGEWLTGDVLTETLKQISGAYTEAELKAQGYTDAQAKAIVQLAENATKAATEVKTVSQLFDTMKESVGSGWAQSWEYIIGDKDQATKLLTSISDGFNNIIQPSTDARNAMLKFWNENGGRDDVIKGMTNIVQGVGKGLGA
;
A
#
# COMPACT_ATOMS: atom_id res chain seq x y z
N ASP A 1 -4.58 6.47 -13.06
CA ASP A 1 -4.00 5.94 -11.82
C ASP A 1 -5.08 5.14 -11.08
N LYS A 2 -4.81 3.87 -10.78
CA LYS A 2 -5.76 2.98 -10.10
C LYS A 2 -5.37 2.73 -8.64
N THR A 3 -4.30 3.36 -8.16
CA THR A 3 -3.80 3.14 -6.81
C THR A 3 -4.17 4.29 -5.88
N ILE A 4 -4.23 4.01 -4.58
CA ILE A 4 -4.42 5.00 -3.52
C ILE A 4 -3.18 5.89 -3.29
N TYR A 5 -2.08 5.64 -4.02
CA TYR A 5 -0.81 6.35 -3.88
C TYR A 5 -0.61 7.37 -5.00
N ASN A 6 0.02 8.50 -4.65
CA ASN A 6 0.24 9.62 -5.54
C ASN A 6 1.15 9.26 -6.73
N PHE A 7 0.64 9.42 -7.94
CA PHE A 7 1.39 9.17 -9.17
C PHE A 7 2.67 10.01 -9.28
N ALA A 8 2.62 11.28 -8.87
CA ALA A 8 3.78 12.17 -8.91
C ALA A 8 4.88 11.71 -7.93
N GLU A 9 4.52 11.24 -6.74
CA GLU A 9 5.46 10.67 -5.77
C GLU A 9 6.02 9.34 -6.25
N MET A 10 5.18 8.46 -6.79
CA MET A 10 5.63 7.20 -7.39
C MET A 10 6.63 7.44 -8.53
N THR A 11 6.33 8.38 -9.45
CA THR A 11 7.22 8.72 -10.57
C THR A 11 8.55 9.31 -10.08
N ARG A 12 8.51 10.17 -9.06
CA ARG A 12 9.74 10.71 -8.45
C ARG A 12 10.58 9.60 -7.83
N ASN A 13 9.96 8.66 -7.15
CA ASN A 13 10.65 7.54 -6.53
C ASN A 13 11.23 6.56 -7.57
N ILE A 14 10.58 6.36 -8.73
CA ILE A 14 11.18 5.63 -9.86
C ILE A 14 12.51 6.28 -10.26
N GLY A 15 12.53 7.62 -10.40
CA GLY A 15 13.76 8.37 -10.68
C GLY A 15 14.85 8.14 -9.63
N THR A 16 14.49 8.00 -8.34
CA THR A 16 15.45 7.71 -7.27
C THR A 16 16.05 6.30 -7.39
N PHE A 17 15.24 5.30 -7.73
CA PHE A 17 15.70 3.93 -7.97
C PHE A 17 16.62 3.85 -9.20
N THR A 18 16.26 4.49 -10.30
CA THR A 18 17.10 4.52 -11.52
C THR A 18 18.41 5.28 -11.30
N ALA A 19 18.39 6.37 -10.51
CA ALA A 19 19.59 7.07 -10.10
C ALA A 19 20.51 6.22 -9.21
N ALA A 20 19.96 5.26 -8.47
CA ALA A 20 20.71 4.25 -7.71
C ALA A 20 21.26 3.11 -8.59
N GLY A 21 21.05 3.16 -9.91
CA GLY A 21 21.56 2.15 -10.86
C GLY A 21 20.61 0.99 -11.14
N VAL A 22 19.38 1.04 -10.61
CA VAL A 22 18.35 0.03 -10.90
C VAL A 22 17.73 0.34 -12.26
N ASP A 23 17.58 -0.66 -13.13
CA ASP A 23 16.91 -0.48 -14.42
C ASP A 23 15.44 -0.04 -14.26
N LEU A 24 14.87 0.54 -15.32
CA LEU A 24 13.55 1.16 -15.26
C LEU A 24 12.43 0.15 -14.96
N ASP A 25 12.48 -1.04 -15.55
CA ASP A 25 11.44 -2.06 -15.38
C ASP A 25 11.46 -2.61 -13.95
N THR A 26 12.65 -2.90 -13.44
CA THR A 26 12.88 -3.31 -12.06
C THR A 26 12.48 -2.21 -11.08
N SER A 27 12.83 -0.95 -11.35
CA SER A 27 12.42 0.20 -10.54
C SER A 27 10.91 0.35 -10.48
N THR A 28 10.23 0.21 -11.59
CA THR A 28 8.77 0.28 -11.69
C THR A 28 8.11 -0.87 -10.90
N ALA A 29 8.61 -2.09 -11.05
CA ALA A 29 8.12 -3.25 -10.32
C ALA A 29 8.37 -3.10 -8.81
N ALA A 30 9.56 -2.64 -8.39
CA ALA A 30 9.89 -2.44 -6.99
C ALA A 30 8.99 -1.36 -6.34
N ILE A 31 8.78 -0.23 -6.99
CA ILE A 31 7.88 0.83 -6.51
C ILE A 31 6.44 0.33 -6.38
N LYS A 32 5.94 -0.43 -7.37
CA LYS A 32 4.63 -1.08 -7.29
C LYS A 32 4.59 -2.08 -6.13
N GLY A 33 5.65 -2.85 -5.92
CA GLY A 33 5.76 -3.78 -4.79
C GLY A 33 5.70 -3.08 -3.44
N ILE A 34 6.36 -1.93 -3.28
CA ILE A 34 6.31 -1.12 -2.06
C ILE A 34 4.89 -0.55 -1.86
N ALA A 35 4.24 -0.03 -2.91
CA ALA A 35 2.87 0.45 -2.84
C ALA A 35 1.89 -0.65 -2.41
N ASN A 36 2.02 -1.84 -2.99
CA ASN A 36 1.24 -3.01 -2.64
C ASN A 36 1.49 -3.44 -1.18
N LEU A 37 2.75 -3.47 -0.75
CA LEU A 37 3.12 -3.80 0.63
C LEU A 37 2.55 -2.78 1.62
N ALA A 38 2.67 -1.48 1.32
CA ALA A 38 2.14 -0.42 2.15
C ALA A 38 0.61 -0.52 2.30
N ALA A 39 -0.11 -0.78 1.22
CA ALA A 39 -1.55 -1.00 1.24
C ALA A 39 -1.94 -2.23 2.06
N ALA A 40 -1.24 -3.36 1.89
CA ALA A 40 -1.47 -4.57 2.65
C ALA A 40 -1.16 -4.39 4.14
N SER A 41 -0.25 -3.48 4.49
CA SER A 41 0.14 -3.13 5.86
C SER A 41 -0.72 -2.02 6.48
N GLY A 42 -1.60 -1.38 5.71
CA GLY A 42 -2.41 -0.24 6.17
C GLY A 42 -1.62 1.07 6.33
N SER A 43 -0.47 1.21 5.67
CA SER A 43 0.37 2.40 5.71
C SER A 43 -0.23 3.53 4.88
N SER A 44 -0.02 4.78 5.31
CA SER A 44 -0.43 5.97 4.54
C SER A 44 0.49 6.21 3.33
N SER A 45 0.04 7.03 2.37
CA SER A 45 0.84 7.44 1.20
C SER A 45 2.17 8.10 1.61
N ALA A 46 2.15 8.99 2.61
CA ALA A 46 3.35 9.65 3.11
C ALA A 46 4.36 8.65 3.73
N GLN A 47 3.88 7.66 4.49
CA GLN A 47 4.71 6.61 5.06
C GLN A 47 5.32 5.73 3.95
N ALA A 48 4.52 5.34 2.95
CA ALA A 48 5.00 4.58 1.81
C ALA A 48 6.08 5.33 1.03
N SER A 49 5.89 6.63 0.76
CA SER A 49 6.86 7.49 0.07
C SER A 49 8.19 7.58 0.83
N THR A 50 8.13 7.73 2.16
CA THR A 50 9.33 7.74 3.01
C THR A 50 10.10 6.41 2.91
N ALA A 51 9.39 5.28 2.99
CA ALA A 51 10.03 3.97 2.86
C ALA A 51 10.60 3.74 1.46
N MET A 52 9.92 4.18 0.40
CA MET A 52 10.43 4.13 -0.98
C MET A 52 11.77 4.83 -1.09
N TYR A 53 11.88 6.05 -0.54
CA TYR A 53 13.12 6.82 -0.55
C TYR A 53 14.26 6.10 0.19
N GLN A 54 14.01 5.58 1.40
CA GLN A 54 15.02 4.87 2.18
C GLN A 54 15.46 3.57 1.50
N LEU A 55 14.52 2.81 0.96
CA LEU A 55 14.83 1.56 0.26
C LEU A 55 15.61 1.82 -1.05
N SER A 56 15.37 2.94 -1.74
CA SER A 56 16.18 3.30 -2.91
C SER A 56 17.64 3.57 -2.53
N GLN A 57 17.90 4.18 -1.37
CA GLN A 57 19.26 4.36 -0.86
C GLN A 57 19.92 3.03 -0.48
N ALA A 58 19.16 2.11 0.13
CA ALA A 58 19.66 0.77 0.44
C ALA A 58 20.06 0.00 -0.84
N LEU A 59 19.28 0.15 -1.93
CA LEU A 59 19.64 -0.44 -3.23
C LEU A 59 20.94 0.14 -3.80
N ALA A 60 21.16 1.44 -3.69
CA ALA A 60 22.40 2.09 -4.14
C ALA A 60 23.65 1.55 -3.40
N THR A 61 23.48 1.11 -2.14
CA THR A 61 24.56 0.49 -1.34
C THR A 61 24.62 -1.03 -1.48
N CYS A 62 23.74 -1.63 -2.29
CA CYS A 62 23.60 -3.07 -2.48
C CYS A 62 23.34 -3.87 -1.18
N LYS A 63 22.95 -3.21 -0.09
CA LYS A 63 22.73 -3.82 1.22
C LYS A 63 21.65 -3.07 1.99
N VAL A 64 20.74 -3.80 2.60
CA VAL A 64 19.75 -3.24 3.53
C VAL A 64 20.29 -3.30 4.95
N SER A 65 20.61 -2.14 5.52
CA SER A 65 21.07 -2.03 6.89
C SER A 65 19.90 -2.06 7.90
N LEU A 66 20.24 -2.21 9.19
CA LEU A 66 19.24 -2.08 10.26
C LEU A 66 18.58 -0.67 10.27
N MET A 67 19.28 0.36 9.83
CA MET A 67 18.74 1.73 9.76
C MET A 67 17.67 1.84 8.67
N ASP A 68 17.92 1.26 7.50
CA ASP A 68 16.94 1.21 6.41
C ASP A 68 15.71 0.40 6.82
N TRP A 69 15.93 -0.73 7.51
CA TRP A 69 14.85 -1.55 8.06
C TRP A 69 14.01 -0.81 9.10
N ASN A 70 14.62 0.00 9.96
CA ASN A 70 13.88 0.83 10.92
C ASN A 70 12.93 1.81 10.21
N SER A 71 13.34 2.35 9.08
CA SER A 71 12.47 3.23 8.27
C SER A 71 11.27 2.47 7.71
N VAL A 72 11.46 1.22 7.29
CA VAL A 72 10.37 0.32 6.85
C VAL A 72 9.41 0.01 8.01
N VAL A 73 9.95 -0.26 9.21
CA VAL A 73 9.15 -0.48 10.44
C VAL A 73 8.37 0.77 10.81
N ASN A 74 9.00 1.94 10.78
CA ASN A 74 8.35 3.22 11.09
C ASN A 74 7.24 3.57 10.08
N ALA A 75 7.39 3.10 8.84
CA ALA A 75 6.34 3.19 7.83
C ALA A 75 5.22 2.15 8.00
N GLY A 76 5.26 1.32 9.04
CA GLY A 76 4.25 0.28 9.30
C GLY A 76 4.40 -0.99 8.47
N MET A 77 5.43 -1.08 7.61
CA MET A 77 5.61 -2.18 6.64
C MET A 77 6.55 -3.29 7.12
N GLY A 78 7.21 -3.14 8.27
CA GLY A 78 8.19 -4.09 8.81
C GLY A 78 7.58 -5.34 9.47
N GLY A 79 6.31 -5.65 9.20
CA GLY A 79 5.58 -6.77 9.78
C GLY A 79 6.03 -8.13 9.25
N LYS A 80 5.44 -9.19 9.85
CA LYS A 80 5.77 -10.59 9.54
C LYS A 80 5.62 -10.92 8.05
N LEU A 81 4.63 -10.36 7.38
CA LEU A 81 4.38 -10.55 5.95
C LEU A 81 5.62 -10.23 5.10
N PHE A 82 6.24 -9.07 5.34
CA PHE A 82 7.42 -8.65 4.59
C PHE A 82 8.68 -9.40 5.04
N GLN A 83 8.85 -9.64 6.35
CA GLN A 83 9.96 -10.44 6.88
C GLN A 83 9.96 -11.85 6.27
N ASP A 84 8.83 -12.54 6.28
CA ASP A 84 8.71 -13.91 5.72
C ASP A 84 8.98 -13.92 4.20
N ALA A 85 8.55 -12.87 3.47
CA ALA A 85 8.84 -12.74 2.05
C ALA A 85 10.34 -12.57 1.78
N LEU A 86 11.03 -11.71 2.54
CA LEU A 86 12.48 -11.49 2.44
C LEU A 86 13.26 -12.75 2.78
N ILE A 87 12.92 -13.46 3.87
CA ILE A 87 13.56 -14.71 4.29
C ILE A 87 13.41 -15.76 3.19
N ARG A 88 12.20 -15.95 2.68
CA ARG A 88 11.93 -16.93 1.62
C ARG A 88 12.74 -16.64 0.36
N THR A 89 12.77 -15.38 -0.07
CA THR A 89 13.55 -14.94 -1.24
C THR A 89 15.04 -15.17 -1.01
N SER A 90 15.58 -14.78 0.14
CA SER A 90 16.98 -15.01 0.53
C SER A 90 17.34 -16.49 0.47
N ASN A 91 16.49 -17.36 0.99
CA ASN A 91 16.76 -18.80 1.01
C ASN A 91 16.81 -19.39 -0.41
N VAL A 92 15.91 -18.98 -1.31
CA VAL A 92 15.95 -19.42 -2.71
C VAL A 92 17.16 -18.85 -3.45
N MET A 93 17.53 -17.59 -3.18
CA MET A 93 18.74 -16.96 -3.75
C MET A 93 20.05 -17.44 -3.09
N GLY A 94 19.99 -18.22 -2.02
CA GLY A 94 21.17 -18.78 -1.33
C GLY A 94 21.97 -17.73 -0.52
N THR A 95 21.36 -16.63 -0.09
CA THR A 95 22.04 -15.60 0.72
C THR A 95 22.03 -15.87 2.23
N GLY A 96 21.31 -16.91 2.70
CA GLY A 96 21.47 -17.48 4.05
C GLY A 96 20.70 -16.78 5.16
N ALA A 97 19.46 -16.34 4.92
CA ALA A 97 18.63 -15.71 5.95
C ALA A 97 18.36 -16.61 7.16
N ASP A 98 18.00 -17.88 6.93
CA ASP A 98 17.68 -18.82 8.02
C ASP A 98 18.90 -19.11 8.90
N GLU A 99 20.08 -19.28 8.29
CA GLU A 99 21.34 -19.49 9.01
C GLU A 99 21.70 -18.24 9.83
N ALA A 100 21.54 -17.03 9.24
CA ALA A 100 21.82 -15.78 9.92
C ALA A 100 20.87 -15.56 11.10
N ILE A 101 19.57 -15.78 10.91
CA ILE A 101 18.58 -15.64 11.99
C ILE A 101 18.83 -16.66 13.10
N LYS A 102 19.11 -17.93 12.75
CA LYS A 102 19.44 -18.96 13.71
C LYS A 102 20.71 -18.63 14.50
N LYS A 103 21.73 -18.09 13.84
CA LYS A 103 23.01 -17.71 14.44
C LYS A 103 22.89 -16.52 15.38
N TYR A 104 22.11 -15.52 15.02
CA TYR A 104 22.05 -14.25 15.74
C TYR A 104 20.79 -14.06 16.59
N GLY A 105 19.83 -15.00 16.53
CA GLY A 105 18.68 -15.12 17.44
C GLY A 105 17.42 -14.39 16.98
N SER A 106 17.51 -13.39 16.08
CA SER A 106 16.35 -12.68 15.56
C SER A 106 16.58 -12.13 14.15
N PHE A 107 15.49 -11.84 13.43
CA PHE A 107 15.53 -11.13 12.16
C PHE A 107 16.32 -9.81 12.29
N ARG A 108 16.02 -9.03 13.31
CA ARG A 108 16.64 -7.72 13.55
C ARG A 108 18.14 -7.82 13.83
N ASP A 109 18.56 -8.76 14.68
CA ASP A 109 19.97 -8.96 14.98
C ASP A 109 20.73 -9.50 13.78
N SER A 110 20.08 -10.32 12.95
CA SER A 110 20.68 -10.84 11.72
C SER A 110 20.93 -9.75 10.67
N LEU A 111 20.18 -8.64 10.66
CA LEU A 111 20.46 -7.49 9.80
C LEU A 111 21.69 -6.70 10.23
N THR A 112 21.98 -6.67 11.54
CA THR A 112 23.13 -5.93 12.07
C THR A 112 24.44 -6.70 11.84
N LYS A 113 24.40 -8.00 11.96
CA LYS A 113 25.58 -8.88 12.03
C LYS A 113 25.74 -9.80 10.81
N GLY A 114 24.68 -9.95 10.03
CA GLY A 114 24.65 -10.75 8.81
C GLY A 114 24.62 -9.86 7.57
N GLU A 115 24.87 -10.47 6.42
CA GLU A 115 24.89 -9.78 5.12
C GLU A 115 23.91 -10.38 4.13
N TRP A 116 22.94 -11.15 4.64
CA TRP A 116 22.02 -11.90 3.81
C TRP A 116 20.98 -11.02 3.07
N LEU A 117 20.58 -9.88 3.66
CA LEU A 117 19.61 -8.97 3.04
C LEU A 117 20.33 -8.00 2.10
N THR A 118 20.60 -8.49 0.90
CA THR A 118 21.23 -7.72 -0.19
C THR A 118 20.19 -6.88 -0.94
N GLY A 119 20.67 -5.94 -1.76
CA GLY A 119 19.83 -5.19 -2.69
C GLY A 119 19.05 -6.10 -3.64
N ASP A 120 19.67 -7.19 -4.10
CA ASP A 120 19.04 -8.17 -4.99
C ASP A 120 17.90 -8.93 -4.30
N VAL A 121 18.09 -9.37 -3.05
CA VAL A 121 17.04 -10.02 -2.26
C VAL A 121 15.85 -9.07 -2.06
N LEU A 122 16.13 -7.80 -1.74
CA LEU A 122 15.09 -6.77 -1.60
C LEU A 122 14.34 -6.57 -2.91
N THR A 123 15.06 -6.34 -3.99
CA THR A 123 14.49 -6.09 -5.32
C THR A 123 13.62 -7.25 -5.78
N GLU A 124 14.13 -8.47 -5.66
CA GLU A 124 13.41 -9.67 -6.05
C GLU A 124 12.14 -9.86 -5.22
N THR A 125 12.21 -9.64 -3.90
CA THR A 125 11.04 -9.68 -3.02
C THR A 125 9.99 -8.65 -3.41
N LEU A 126 10.39 -7.43 -3.73
CA LEU A 126 9.47 -6.37 -4.17
C LEU A 126 8.83 -6.69 -5.52
N LYS A 127 9.57 -7.27 -6.47
CA LYS A 127 9.02 -7.76 -7.75
C LYS A 127 7.97 -8.84 -7.53
N GLN A 128 8.19 -9.77 -6.59
CA GLN A 128 7.19 -10.77 -6.23
C GLN A 128 5.91 -10.12 -5.68
N ILE A 129 6.03 -9.17 -4.76
CA ILE A 129 4.89 -8.46 -4.16
C ILE A 129 4.17 -7.58 -5.20
N SER A 130 4.87 -7.10 -6.22
CA SER A 130 4.26 -6.33 -7.33
C SER A 130 3.36 -7.17 -8.24
N GLY A 131 3.47 -8.51 -8.17
CA GLY A 131 2.80 -9.42 -9.08
C GLY A 131 3.49 -9.54 -10.44
N ALA A 132 4.80 -9.34 -10.49
CA ALA A 132 5.59 -9.44 -11.73
C ALA A 132 5.76 -10.88 -12.22
N TYR A 133 5.47 -11.88 -11.39
CA TYR A 133 5.71 -13.30 -11.70
C TYR A 133 4.46 -14.14 -11.67
N THR A 134 4.40 -15.10 -12.58
CA THR A 134 3.46 -16.23 -12.55
C THR A 134 3.98 -17.36 -11.66
N GLU A 135 3.11 -18.29 -11.26
CA GLU A 135 3.53 -19.50 -10.53
C GLU A 135 4.59 -20.30 -11.28
N ALA A 136 4.49 -20.40 -12.61
CA ALA A 136 5.43 -21.14 -13.44
C ALA A 136 6.84 -20.51 -13.42
N GLU A 137 6.93 -19.19 -13.50
CA GLU A 137 8.19 -18.44 -13.44
C GLU A 137 8.84 -18.58 -12.05
N LEU A 138 8.06 -18.50 -10.98
CA LEU A 138 8.57 -18.70 -9.62
C LEU A 138 9.11 -20.12 -9.41
N LYS A 139 8.41 -21.13 -9.93
CA LYS A 139 8.91 -22.51 -9.90
C LYS A 139 10.22 -22.68 -10.67
N ALA A 140 10.36 -22.03 -11.80
CA ALA A 140 11.60 -22.01 -12.57
C ALA A 140 12.76 -21.34 -11.82
N GLN A 141 12.46 -20.41 -10.92
CA GLN A 141 13.44 -19.77 -10.02
C GLN A 141 13.79 -20.63 -8.79
N GLY A 142 13.15 -21.78 -8.58
CA GLY A 142 13.45 -22.69 -7.49
C GLY A 142 12.47 -22.66 -6.31
N TYR A 143 11.37 -21.92 -6.40
CA TYR A 143 10.30 -21.96 -5.40
C TYR A 143 9.50 -23.26 -5.50
N THR A 144 9.11 -23.82 -4.36
CA THR A 144 8.18 -24.96 -4.35
C THR A 144 6.78 -24.53 -4.84
N ASP A 145 5.95 -25.49 -5.24
CA ASP A 145 4.57 -25.23 -5.67
C ASP A 145 3.78 -24.45 -4.62
N ALA A 146 3.91 -24.80 -3.35
CA ALA A 146 3.24 -24.11 -2.24
C ALA A 146 3.75 -22.67 -2.09
N GLN A 147 5.05 -22.44 -2.23
CA GLN A 147 5.66 -21.11 -2.14
C GLN A 147 5.25 -20.25 -3.32
N ALA A 148 5.31 -20.75 -4.55
CA ALA A 148 4.91 -20.03 -5.76
C ALA A 148 3.45 -19.58 -5.68
N LYS A 149 2.54 -20.48 -5.33
CA LYS A 149 1.13 -20.16 -5.11
C LYS A 149 0.92 -19.11 -4.01
N ALA A 150 1.62 -19.22 -2.88
CA ALA A 150 1.52 -18.26 -1.79
C ALA A 150 2.03 -16.87 -2.18
N ILE A 151 3.08 -16.78 -3.01
CA ILE A 151 3.61 -15.51 -3.52
C ILE A 151 2.59 -14.85 -4.46
N VAL A 152 2.03 -15.58 -5.42
CA VAL A 152 1.03 -15.05 -6.33
C VAL A 152 -0.20 -14.57 -5.57
N GLN A 153 -0.71 -15.37 -4.63
CA GLN A 153 -1.84 -14.98 -3.78
C GLN A 153 -1.55 -13.73 -2.93
N LEU A 154 -0.33 -13.60 -2.40
CA LEU A 154 0.10 -12.40 -1.68
C LEU A 154 0.07 -11.17 -2.59
N ALA A 155 0.62 -11.27 -3.79
CA ALA A 155 0.65 -10.19 -4.77
C ALA A 155 -0.76 -9.75 -5.21
N GLU A 156 -1.66 -10.70 -5.45
CA GLU A 156 -3.06 -10.43 -5.77
C GLU A 156 -3.76 -9.69 -4.64
N ASN A 157 -3.64 -10.20 -3.41
CA ASN A 157 -4.25 -9.58 -2.23
C ASN A 157 -3.68 -8.18 -1.97
N ALA A 158 -2.38 -8.00 -2.13
CA ALA A 158 -1.72 -6.72 -1.94
C ALA A 158 -2.09 -5.70 -3.04
N THR A 159 -2.19 -6.16 -4.30
CA THR A 159 -2.66 -5.33 -5.42
C THR A 159 -4.12 -4.91 -5.21
N LYS A 160 -4.98 -5.83 -4.80
CA LYS A 160 -6.36 -5.53 -4.44
C LYS A 160 -6.42 -4.48 -3.33
N ALA A 161 -5.61 -4.66 -2.28
CA ALA A 161 -5.51 -3.69 -1.19
C ALA A 161 -5.04 -2.30 -1.67
N ALA A 162 -4.10 -2.23 -2.60
CA ALA A 162 -3.58 -0.98 -3.15
C ALA A 162 -4.57 -0.25 -4.08
N THR A 163 -5.54 -0.96 -4.64
CA THR A 163 -6.57 -0.39 -5.54
C THR A 163 -7.90 -0.10 -4.84
N GLU A 164 -8.09 -0.60 -3.63
CA GLU A 164 -9.30 -0.35 -2.84
C GLU A 164 -9.09 0.81 -1.87
N VAL A 165 -10.00 1.78 -1.87
CA VAL A 165 -10.04 2.86 -0.87
C VAL A 165 -10.56 2.27 0.44
N LYS A 166 -9.68 2.07 1.42
CA LYS A 166 -10.01 1.39 2.68
C LYS A 166 -10.52 2.30 3.78
N THR A 167 -10.18 3.57 3.74
CA THR A 167 -10.55 4.53 4.78
C THR A 167 -11.03 5.84 4.19
N VAL A 168 -11.88 6.55 4.93
CA VAL A 168 -12.32 7.90 4.56
C VAL A 168 -11.13 8.84 4.41
N SER A 169 -10.10 8.69 5.24
CA SER A 169 -8.87 9.51 5.14
C SER A 169 -8.12 9.24 3.82
N GLN A 170 -7.99 7.99 3.40
CA GLN A 170 -7.39 7.64 2.11
C GLN A 170 -8.21 8.17 0.93
N LEU A 171 -9.54 8.16 1.04
CA LEU A 171 -10.41 8.79 0.04
C LEU A 171 -10.14 10.29 -0.06
N PHE A 172 -10.02 11.00 1.07
CA PHE A 172 -9.69 12.42 1.10
C PHE A 172 -8.30 12.73 0.57
N ASP A 173 -7.30 11.91 0.91
CA ASP A 173 -5.95 12.06 0.38
C ASP A 173 -5.95 11.90 -1.15
N THR A 174 -6.64 10.89 -1.69
CA THR A 174 -6.81 10.68 -3.12
C THR A 174 -7.54 11.84 -3.80
N MET A 175 -8.58 12.38 -3.17
CA MET A 175 -9.30 13.56 -3.66
C MET A 175 -8.42 14.81 -3.68
N LYS A 176 -7.66 15.05 -2.60
CA LYS A 176 -6.73 16.18 -2.49
C LYS A 176 -5.61 16.10 -3.54
N GLU A 177 -5.12 14.92 -3.83
CA GLU A 177 -4.10 14.68 -4.86
C GLU A 177 -4.64 14.88 -6.28
N SER A 178 -5.90 14.54 -6.54
CA SER A 178 -6.54 14.74 -7.82
C SER A 178 -6.72 16.24 -8.17
N VAL A 179 -6.73 17.13 -7.18
CA VAL A 179 -6.76 18.58 -7.38
C VAL A 179 -5.55 19.08 -8.18
N GLY A 180 -4.37 18.49 -7.98
CA GLY A 180 -3.16 18.82 -8.75
C GLY A 180 -3.17 18.36 -10.22
N SER A 181 -4.13 17.52 -10.62
CA SER A 181 -4.23 16.92 -11.97
C SER A 181 -5.30 17.55 -12.87
N GLY A 182 -5.84 18.72 -12.53
CA GLY A 182 -6.89 19.41 -13.32
C GLY A 182 -8.32 19.03 -12.93
N TRP A 183 -8.50 18.14 -11.97
CA TRP A 183 -9.81 17.73 -11.45
C TRP A 183 -10.41 18.71 -10.42
N ALA A 184 -9.69 19.78 -10.06
CA ALA A 184 -10.14 20.74 -9.05
C ALA A 184 -11.55 21.28 -9.34
N GLN A 185 -11.79 21.72 -10.59
CA GLN A 185 -13.10 22.24 -11.01
C GLN A 185 -14.18 21.14 -11.02
N SER A 186 -13.82 19.92 -11.40
CA SER A 186 -14.77 18.79 -11.39
C SER A 186 -15.21 18.41 -9.98
N TRP A 187 -14.31 18.50 -9.01
CA TRP A 187 -14.64 18.27 -7.60
C TRP A 187 -15.54 19.38 -7.04
N GLU A 188 -15.33 20.62 -7.45
CA GLU A 188 -16.18 21.76 -7.05
C GLU A 188 -17.64 21.56 -7.50
N TYR A 189 -17.86 20.94 -8.66
CA TYR A 189 -19.21 20.55 -9.12
C TYR A 189 -19.83 19.40 -8.34
N ILE A 190 -19.03 18.48 -7.77
CA ILE A 190 -19.52 17.30 -7.03
C ILE A 190 -19.73 17.63 -5.55
N ILE A 191 -18.78 18.34 -4.92
CA ILE A 191 -18.74 18.57 -3.47
C ILE A 191 -19.25 19.99 -3.14
N GLY A 192 -19.32 20.87 -4.14
CA GLY A 192 -19.64 22.28 -3.99
C GLY A 192 -18.38 23.13 -3.74
N ASP A 193 -18.61 24.39 -3.47
CA ASP A 193 -17.55 25.32 -3.09
C ASP A 193 -16.94 24.97 -1.73
N LYS A 194 -15.90 25.72 -1.32
CA LYS A 194 -15.19 25.50 -0.06
C LYS A 194 -16.12 25.49 1.16
N ASP A 195 -17.15 26.34 1.15
CA ASP A 195 -18.09 26.45 2.28
C ASP A 195 -19.07 25.27 2.29
N GLN A 196 -19.52 24.82 1.14
CA GLN A 196 -20.37 23.63 0.98
C GLN A 196 -19.59 22.35 1.35
N ALA A 197 -18.37 22.23 0.87
CA ALA A 197 -17.47 21.13 1.23
C ALA A 197 -17.20 21.10 2.74
N THR A 198 -16.94 22.26 3.36
CA THR A 198 -16.74 22.38 4.81
C THR A 198 -17.98 21.97 5.59
N LYS A 199 -19.17 22.39 5.17
CA LYS A 199 -20.43 22.00 5.80
C LYS A 199 -20.69 20.50 5.68
N LEU A 200 -20.44 19.93 4.51
CA LEU A 200 -20.55 18.48 4.29
C LEU A 200 -19.60 17.70 5.21
N LEU A 201 -18.34 18.11 5.27
CA LEU A 201 -17.32 17.49 6.11
C LEU A 201 -17.63 17.64 7.60
N THR A 202 -18.09 18.83 8.02
CA THR A 202 -18.50 19.08 9.41
C THR A 202 -19.70 18.18 9.76
N SER A 203 -20.70 18.09 8.90
CA SER A 203 -21.86 17.21 9.13
C SER A 203 -21.47 15.73 9.21
N ILE A 204 -20.52 15.27 8.38
CA ILE A 204 -19.97 13.91 8.46
C ILE A 204 -19.19 13.73 9.76
N SER A 205 -18.34 14.69 10.13
CA SER A 205 -17.54 14.66 11.36
C SER A 205 -18.42 14.68 12.60
N ASP A 206 -19.44 15.51 12.63
CA ASP A 206 -20.41 15.58 13.74
C ASP A 206 -21.23 14.29 13.84
N GLY A 207 -21.63 13.73 12.70
CA GLY A 207 -22.26 12.40 12.64
C GLY A 207 -21.37 11.31 13.21
N PHE A 208 -20.08 11.30 12.85
CA PHE A 208 -19.07 10.37 13.41
C PHE A 208 -18.84 10.60 14.90
N ASN A 209 -18.73 11.84 15.36
CA ASN A 209 -18.55 12.16 16.76
C ASN A 209 -19.74 11.68 17.60
N ASN A 210 -20.95 11.86 17.10
CA ASN A 210 -22.16 11.35 17.77
C ASN A 210 -22.22 9.81 17.83
N ILE A 211 -21.55 9.12 16.90
CA ILE A 211 -21.44 7.65 16.90
C ILE A 211 -20.30 7.18 17.82
N ILE A 212 -19.22 7.98 17.97
CA ILE A 212 -18.04 7.61 18.78
C ILE A 212 -18.25 7.86 20.27
N GLN A 213 -19.04 8.89 20.65
CA GLN A 213 -19.31 9.29 22.03
C GLN A 213 -20.04 8.22 22.89
N PRO A 214 -21.02 7.43 22.35
CA PRO A 214 -21.67 6.36 23.12
C PRO A 214 -20.71 5.22 23.47
N SER A 215 -21.07 4.45 24.51
CA SER A 215 -20.35 3.22 24.87
C SER A 215 -20.26 2.26 23.68
N THR A 216 -19.26 1.37 23.66
CA THR A 216 -19.04 0.42 22.55
C THR A 216 -20.30 -0.37 22.21
N ASP A 217 -21.05 -0.79 23.20
CA ASP A 217 -22.29 -1.58 23.00
C ASP A 217 -23.41 -0.74 22.40
N ALA A 218 -23.60 0.49 22.87
CA ALA A 218 -24.59 1.41 22.29
C ALA A 218 -24.26 1.78 20.85
N ARG A 219 -23.00 2.05 20.56
CA ARG A 219 -22.50 2.33 19.20
C ARG A 219 -22.74 1.13 18.27
N ASN A 220 -22.38 -0.07 18.71
CA ASN A 220 -22.55 -1.27 17.92
C ASN A 220 -24.03 -1.58 17.66
N ALA A 221 -24.90 -1.36 18.64
CA ALA A 221 -26.33 -1.50 18.49
C ALA A 221 -26.91 -0.49 17.48
N MET A 222 -26.47 0.76 17.51
CA MET A 222 -26.88 1.79 16.53
C MET A 222 -26.40 1.45 15.11
N LEU A 223 -25.16 1.03 14.95
CA LEU A 223 -24.61 0.65 13.64
C LEU A 223 -25.28 -0.61 13.08
N LYS A 224 -25.60 -1.56 13.94
CA LYS A 224 -26.35 -2.74 13.56
C LYS A 224 -27.77 -2.38 13.11
N PHE A 225 -28.48 -1.57 13.89
CA PHE A 225 -29.81 -1.07 13.52
C PHE A 225 -29.79 -0.32 12.20
N TRP A 226 -28.82 0.58 11.99
CA TRP A 226 -28.66 1.33 10.75
C TRP A 226 -28.43 0.40 9.55
N ASN A 227 -27.58 -0.61 9.69
CA ASN A 227 -27.33 -1.60 8.64
C ASN A 227 -28.56 -2.47 8.34
N GLU A 228 -29.26 -2.93 9.36
CA GLU A 228 -30.46 -3.76 9.24
C GLU A 228 -31.65 -2.99 8.61
N ASN A 229 -31.67 -1.67 8.72
CA ASN A 229 -32.69 -0.81 8.10
C ASN A 229 -32.24 -0.19 6.76
N GLY A 230 -31.27 -0.79 6.10
CA GLY A 230 -30.88 -0.41 4.73
C GLY A 230 -29.97 0.79 4.62
N GLY A 231 -29.47 1.37 5.71
CA GLY A 231 -28.64 2.57 5.69
C GLY A 231 -27.34 2.38 4.88
N ARG A 232 -26.75 1.19 4.93
CA ARG A 232 -25.60 0.83 4.07
C ARG A 232 -25.97 0.84 2.59
N ASP A 233 -27.11 0.27 2.24
CA ASP A 233 -27.57 0.17 0.86
C ASP A 233 -27.95 1.55 0.30
N ASP A 234 -28.48 2.43 1.14
CA ASP A 234 -28.84 3.80 0.76
C ASP A 234 -27.58 4.64 0.49
N VAL A 235 -26.51 4.47 1.26
CA VAL A 235 -25.21 5.11 0.97
C VAL A 235 -24.64 4.60 -0.35
N ILE A 236 -24.65 3.29 -0.58
CA ILE A 236 -24.15 2.69 -1.82
C ILE A 236 -24.98 3.18 -3.02
N LYS A 237 -26.32 3.22 -2.91
CA LYS A 237 -27.18 3.76 -3.95
C LYS A 237 -26.94 5.24 -4.22
N GLY A 238 -26.75 6.03 -3.17
CA GLY A 238 -26.43 7.46 -3.28
C GLY A 238 -25.12 7.68 -4.05
N MET A 239 -24.07 6.96 -3.70
CA MET A 239 -22.79 7.02 -4.40
C MET A 239 -22.90 6.54 -5.86
N THR A 240 -23.63 5.47 -6.11
CA THR A 240 -23.87 4.95 -7.47
C THR A 240 -24.63 5.96 -8.32
N ASN A 241 -25.63 6.64 -7.77
CA ASN A 241 -26.40 7.66 -8.45
C ASN A 241 -25.56 8.88 -8.83
N ILE A 242 -24.62 9.31 -7.95
CA ILE A 242 -23.69 10.38 -8.25
C ILE A 242 -22.80 9.99 -9.44
N VAL A 243 -22.20 8.80 -9.41
CA VAL A 243 -21.32 8.30 -10.48
C VAL A 243 -22.09 8.19 -11.82
N GLN A 244 -23.31 7.65 -11.78
CA GLN A 244 -24.16 7.54 -12.98
C GLN A 244 -24.63 8.89 -13.50
N GLY A 245 -24.92 9.85 -12.61
CA GLY A 245 -25.31 11.21 -12.97
C GLY A 245 -24.20 11.94 -13.70
N VAL A 246 -22.97 11.85 -13.18
CA VAL A 246 -21.75 12.41 -13.81
C VAL A 246 -21.49 11.73 -15.16
N GLY A 247 -21.62 10.38 -15.24
CA GLY A 247 -21.42 9.64 -16.49
C GLY A 247 -22.42 10.00 -17.59
N LYS A 248 -23.68 10.30 -17.24
CA LYS A 248 -24.68 10.78 -18.21
C LYS A 248 -24.42 12.21 -18.68
N GLY A 249 -23.87 13.06 -17.82
CA GLY A 249 -23.50 14.43 -18.19
C GLY A 249 -22.28 14.52 -19.11
N LEU A 250 -21.41 13.49 -19.13
CA LEU A 250 -20.26 13.42 -20.03
C LEU A 250 -20.60 12.86 -21.42
N GLY A 251 -21.79 12.32 -21.61
CA GLY A 251 -22.26 11.74 -22.88
C GLY A 251 -23.29 12.62 -23.62
N ALA A 252 -23.55 13.82 -23.13
CA ALA A 252 -24.40 14.84 -23.75
C ALA A 252 -23.56 16.02 -24.26
#